data_4a1dcf55201d30cfee50d9e7063f4b7b
#
_entry.id   4a1dcf55201d30cfee50d9e7063f4b7b
#
_cell.length_a   1.000
_cell.length_b   1.000
_cell.length_c   1.000
_cell.angle_alpha   90.00
_cell.angle_beta   90.00
_cell.angle_gamma   90.00
#
_symmetry.space_group_name_H-M   'P 1'
#
loop_
_entity.id
_entity.type
_entity.pdbx_description
1 polymer ?
#
loop_
_entity_poly.entity_id
_entity_poly.type
_entity_poly.pdbx_seq_one_letter_code
_entity_poly.pdbx_strand_id
1 'polypeptide(L)'
;MSSKEIVNNRERLLVLAACLLITFCMGTVHAFSTLIQNIEMQTNVGRMASSLVYSTALINVTLAVYVGHILYRKFSPQVLIFFIAILPIIGLLISNSESWIGWIIGYGIFFGFSSGLGYGLSLYIVSSVTENEKLGFALGLVTASYAFGAVIFSMLYPFLFDHLGFKDGYICGLLILSSIVFIGLVLFSTSRVKLIQESSTSQQKDFNEVKILKLWLGYFLGVFAGLMIIGHAVPIISSFGGSTSTSITAITLMTLGSGIAGIYAGWLVDRFGCKRPLLTILLINTGAILALSIMTNISLLLILLVLIASLYGAVIAIYPTLVSHIVGSNLSAAVYGRVFTAWGTAGLISPSLAGWLFEKNNNYDASIILTLTISIVAILIIWTMKYSIKD
;
A
#
# COMPACT_ATOMS: atom_id res chain seq x y z
N MET A 1 -22.69 18.89 -14.40
CA MET A 1 -21.34 19.08 -14.95
C MET A 1 -20.51 19.72 -13.85
N SER A 2 -19.63 18.96 -13.19
CA SER A 2 -18.72 19.50 -12.16
C SER A 2 -17.66 20.35 -12.88
N SER A 3 -17.53 21.62 -12.50
CA SER A 3 -16.46 22.50 -12.95
C SER A 3 -15.13 22.02 -12.36
N LYS A 4 -14.51 21.00 -13.00
CA LYS A 4 -13.07 20.78 -12.78
C LYS A 4 -12.39 22.04 -13.31
N GLU A 5 -11.69 22.78 -12.45
CA GLU A 5 -10.80 23.85 -12.93
C GLU A 5 -9.95 23.29 -14.07
N ILE A 6 -9.79 24.07 -15.14
CA ILE A 6 -8.93 23.70 -16.27
C ILE A 6 -7.48 23.79 -15.77
N VAL A 7 -7.00 22.72 -15.15
CA VAL A 7 -5.60 22.62 -14.69
C VAL A 7 -4.74 22.41 -15.92
N ASN A 8 -3.75 23.29 -16.13
CA ASN A 8 -2.80 23.20 -17.25
C ASN A 8 -1.97 21.90 -17.16
N ASN A 9 -1.55 21.35 -18.28
CA ASN A 9 -0.73 20.15 -18.34
C ASN A 9 0.55 20.24 -17.48
N ARG A 10 1.20 21.40 -17.44
CA ARG A 10 2.38 21.64 -16.58
C ARG A 10 2.03 21.53 -15.10
N GLU A 11 0.91 22.09 -14.68
CA GLU A 11 0.46 22.04 -13.30
C GLU A 11 0.10 20.61 -12.88
N ARG A 12 -0.57 19.84 -13.75
CA ARG A 12 -0.84 18.42 -13.54
C ARG A 12 0.44 17.61 -13.35
N LEU A 13 1.44 17.83 -14.20
CA LEU A 13 2.74 17.15 -14.10
C LEU A 13 3.45 17.47 -12.78
N LEU A 14 3.44 18.73 -12.34
CA LEU A 14 4.02 19.13 -11.06
C LEU A 14 3.31 18.48 -9.87
N VAL A 15 1.98 18.44 -9.90
CA VAL A 15 1.18 17.79 -8.87
C VAL A 15 1.44 16.28 -8.84
N LEU A 16 1.45 15.63 -10.01
CA LEU A 16 1.74 14.19 -10.10
C LEU A 16 3.15 13.90 -9.59
N ALA A 17 4.16 14.65 -10.01
CA ALA A 17 5.54 14.49 -9.56
C ALA A 17 5.65 14.67 -8.03
N ALA A 18 4.99 15.68 -7.46
CA ALA A 18 4.92 15.88 -6.01
C ALA A 18 4.32 14.66 -5.29
N CYS A 19 3.18 14.17 -5.76
CA CYS A 19 2.52 13.01 -5.18
C CYS A 19 3.34 11.73 -5.32
N LEU A 20 4.06 11.54 -6.44
CA LEU A 20 4.95 10.40 -6.62
C LEU A 20 6.13 10.45 -5.64
N LEU A 21 6.76 11.60 -5.43
CA LEU A 21 7.84 11.75 -4.45
C LEU A 21 7.34 11.48 -3.03
N ILE A 22 6.17 12.00 -2.66
CA ILE A 22 5.58 11.77 -1.35
C ILE A 22 5.30 10.27 -1.15
N THR A 23 4.64 9.62 -2.08
CA THR A 23 4.31 8.20 -1.95
C THR A 23 5.54 7.30 -2.01
N PHE A 24 6.54 7.64 -2.82
CA PHE A 24 7.84 6.97 -2.81
C PHE A 24 8.46 6.97 -1.41
N CYS A 25 8.52 8.12 -0.76
CA CYS A 25 9.05 8.22 0.61
C CYS A 25 8.17 7.46 1.62
N MET A 26 6.86 7.55 1.51
CA MET A 26 5.95 6.93 2.47
C MET A 26 5.92 5.40 2.35
N GLY A 27 6.24 4.85 1.18
CA GLY A 27 6.37 3.41 0.97
C GLY A 27 7.50 2.75 1.75
N THR A 28 8.46 3.54 2.25
CA THR A 28 9.59 3.04 3.07
C THR A 28 9.16 2.36 4.37
N VAL A 29 7.91 2.54 4.80
CA VAL A 29 7.36 1.80 5.93
C VAL A 29 7.48 0.28 5.75
N HIS A 30 7.49 -0.21 4.52
CA HIS A 30 7.69 -1.63 4.21
C HIS A 30 9.17 -2.06 4.18
N ALA A 31 10.12 -1.13 4.30
CA ALA A 31 11.54 -1.46 4.50
C ALA A 31 11.87 -1.83 5.95
N PHE A 32 10.88 -1.96 6.84
CA PHE A 32 11.04 -2.28 8.26
C PHE A 32 11.88 -3.55 8.53
N SER A 33 11.83 -4.52 7.64
CA SER A 33 12.62 -5.75 7.77
C SER A 33 14.13 -5.50 7.89
N THR A 34 14.63 -4.39 7.36
CA THR A 34 16.05 -3.98 7.45
C THR A 34 16.40 -3.38 8.82
N LEU A 35 15.41 -2.97 9.60
CA LEU A 35 15.56 -2.36 10.91
C LEU A 35 15.46 -3.38 12.05
N ILE A 36 14.74 -4.49 11.84
CA ILE A 36 14.25 -5.36 12.91
C ILE A 36 15.36 -5.91 13.79
N GLN A 37 16.47 -6.40 13.21
CA GLN A 37 17.60 -6.97 13.96
C GLN A 37 18.30 -5.91 14.81
N ASN A 38 18.47 -4.71 14.26
CA ASN A 38 19.11 -3.61 14.98
C ASN A 38 18.23 -3.13 16.14
N ILE A 39 16.89 -3.10 15.95
CA ILE A 39 15.93 -2.77 17.02
C ILE A 39 16.01 -3.81 18.13
N GLU A 40 16.05 -5.11 17.81
CA GLU A 40 16.19 -6.20 18.77
C GLU A 40 17.48 -6.05 19.60
N MET A 41 18.60 -5.80 18.95
CA MET A 41 19.89 -5.58 19.62
C MET A 41 19.89 -4.33 20.49
N GLN A 42 19.34 -3.22 20.00
CA GLN A 42 19.34 -1.94 20.71
C GLN A 42 18.41 -1.93 21.92
N THR A 43 17.25 -2.57 21.81
CA THR A 43 16.21 -2.52 22.85
C THR A 43 16.16 -3.78 23.71
N ASN A 44 16.99 -4.79 23.40
CA ASN A 44 17.04 -6.08 24.09
C ASN A 44 15.68 -6.79 24.18
N VAL A 45 14.88 -6.71 23.10
CA VAL A 45 13.59 -7.40 23.00
C VAL A 45 13.61 -8.53 22.00
N GLY A 46 12.70 -9.48 22.16
CA GLY A 46 12.56 -10.59 21.21
C GLY A 46 11.83 -10.22 19.91
N ARG A 47 11.90 -11.12 18.92
CA ARG A 47 11.32 -10.97 17.58
C ARG A 47 9.83 -10.60 17.60
N MET A 48 9.04 -11.15 18.52
CA MET A 48 7.62 -10.84 18.65
C MET A 48 7.41 -9.36 18.97
N ALA A 49 8.15 -8.84 19.96
CA ALA A 49 8.03 -7.45 20.40
C ALA A 49 8.51 -6.48 19.30
N SER A 50 9.61 -6.77 18.61
CA SER A 50 10.09 -5.94 17.51
C SER A 50 9.11 -5.93 16.32
N SER A 51 8.45 -7.05 16.03
CA SER A 51 7.42 -7.15 14.99
C SER A 51 6.17 -6.33 15.30
N LEU A 52 5.82 -6.12 16.59
CA LEU A 52 4.70 -5.26 16.98
C LEU A 52 4.90 -3.80 16.56
N VAL A 53 6.14 -3.32 16.43
CA VAL A 53 6.45 -1.98 15.91
C VAL A 53 5.90 -1.83 14.49
N TYR A 54 6.18 -2.81 13.62
CA TYR A 54 5.67 -2.81 12.26
C TYR A 54 4.16 -2.98 12.17
N SER A 55 3.59 -3.88 12.96
CA SER A 55 2.13 -4.06 13.02
C SER A 55 1.43 -2.77 13.44
N THR A 56 1.98 -2.05 14.43
CA THR A 56 1.49 -0.73 14.84
C THR A 56 1.58 0.27 13.70
N ALA A 57 2.67 0.27 12.92
CA ALA A 57 2.79 1.14 11.76
C ALA A 57 1.69 0.85 10.71
N LEU A 58 1.43 -0.40 10.38
CA LEU A 58 0.39 -0.77 9.40
C LEU A 58 -1.03 -0.40 9.89
N ILE A 59 -1.31 -0.54 11.18
CA ILE A 59 -2.58 -0.08 11.78
C ILE A 59 -2.70 1.43 11.61
N ASN A 60 -1.63 2.20 11.89
CA ASN A 60 -1.64 3.65 11.76
C ASN A 60 -1.68 4.12 10.31
N VAL A 61 -1.04 3.41 9.36
CA VAL A 61 -1.23 3.63 7.91
C VAL A 61 -2.72 3.52 7.56
N THR A 62 -3.36 2.46 7.99
CA THR A 62 -4.78 2.21 7.71
C THR A 62 -5.67 3.27 8.36
N LEU A 63 -5.41 3.61 9.61
CA LEU A 63 -6.13 4.64 10.35
C LEU A 63 -5.98 6.02 9.69
N ALA A 64 -4.78 6.39 9.25
CA ALA A 64 -4.51 7.66 8.59
C ALA A 64 -5.26 7.79 7.26
N VAL A 65 -5.31 6.73 6.45
CA VAL A 65 -6.11 6.70 5.22
C VAL A 65 -7.60 6.81 5.54
N TYR A 66 -8.07 6.13 6.59
CA TYR A 66 -9.47 6.16 7.02
C TYR A 66 -9.91 7.56 7.46
N VAL A 67 -9.13 8.23 8.33
CA VAL A 67 -9.46 9.57 8.85
C VAL A 67 -9.03 10.69 7.89
N GLY A 68 -8.25 10.38 6.88
CA GLY A 68 -7.63 11.35 5.96
C GLY A 68 -8.65 12.30 5.34
N HIS A 69 -9.81 11.81 4.93
CA HIS A 69 -10.88 12.64 4.34
C HIS A 69 -11.36 13.78 5.26
N ILE A 70 -11.27 13.59 6.59
CA ILE A 70 -11.61 14.64 7.58
C ILE A 70 -10.51 15.71 7.58
N LEU A 71 -9.23 15.27 7.52
CA LEU A 71 -8.07 16.16 7.52
C LEU A 71 -7.99 16.97 6.21
N TYR A 72 -8.28 16.35 5.05
CA TYR A 72 -8.27 17.01 3.74
C TYR A 72 -9.31 18.13 3.62
N ARG A 73 -10.40 18.05 4.41
CA ARG A 73 -11.40 19.11 4.49
C ARG A 73 -11.00 20.26 5.40
N LYS A 74 -10.21 19.99 6.45
CA LYS A 74 -9.84 20.97 7.48
C LYS A 74 -8.57 21.74 7.14
N PHE A 75 -7.61 21.10 6.48
CA PHE A 75 -6.30 21.64 6.24
C PHE A 75 -5.99 21.71 4.74
N SER A 76 -5.21 22.72 4.35
CA SER A 76 -4.74 22.81 2.96
C SER A 76 -3.74 21.65 2.67
N PRO A 77 -3.63 21.20 1.41
CA PRO A 77 -2.68 20.17 1.03
C PRO A 77 -1.24 20.50 1.43
N GLN A 78 -0.83 21.77 1.33
CA GLN A 78 0.51 22.22 1.70
C GLN A 78 0.81 21.98 3.18
N VAL A 79 -0.17 22.30 4.05
CA VAL A 79 -0.06 22.05 5.50
C VAL A 79 0.04 20.55 5.78
N LEU A 80 -0.75 19.74 5.10
CA LEU A 80 -0.71 18.28 5.27
C LEU A 80 0.61 17.68 4.77
N ILE A 81 1.14 18.13 3.62
CA ILE A 81 2.43 17.67 3.10
C ILE A 81 3.56 18.08 4.06
N PHE A 82 3.49 19.28 4.63
CA PHE A 82 4.44 19.71 5.67
C PHE A 82 4.41 18.77 6.88
N PHE A 83 3.22 18.41 7.38
CA PHE A 83 3.10 17.43 8.48
C PHE A 83 3.63 16.05 8.09
N ILE A 84 3.37 15.59 6.86
CA ILE A 84 3.90 14.32 6.33
C ILE A 84 5.44 14.32 6.35
N ALA A 85 6.10 15.47 6.10
CA ALA A 85 7.55 15.58 6.16
C ALA A 85 8.09 15.63 7.60
N ILE A 86 7.37 16.24 8.53
CA ILE A 86 7.84 16.49 9.90
C ILE A 86 7.56 15.30 10.84
N LEU A 87 6.44 14.61 10.68
CA LEU A 87 6.07 13.49 11.55
C LEU A 87 7.14 12.38 11.61
N PRO A 88 7.80 11.98 10.50
CA PRO A 88 8.90 11.02 10.56
C PRO A 88 10.09 11.54 11.38
N ILE A 89 10.39 12.85 11.34
CA ILE A 89 11.47 13.46 12.11
C ILE A 89 11.13 13.44 13.61
N ILE A 90 9.90 13.79 13.98
CA ILE A 90 9.43 13.67 15.36
C ILE A 90 9.51 12.22 15.82
N GLY A 91 9.05 11.29 14.97
CA GLY A 91 9.14 9.86 15.22
C GLY A 91 10.58 9.39 15.44
N LEU A 92 11.53 9.91 14.66
CA LEU A 92 12.96 9.63 14.82
C LEU A 92 13.47 10.05 16.20
N LEU A 93 13.16 11.26 16.65
CA LEU A 93 13.60 11.76 17.97
C LEU A 93 13.11 10.87 19.11
N ILE A 94 11.90 10.32 18.96
CA ILE A 94 11.30 9.41 19.96
C ILE A 94 11.91 8.01 19.85
N SER A 95 12.08 7.46 18.65
CA SER A 95 12.68 6.13 18.44
C SER A 95 14.14 6.08 18.92
N ASN A 96 14.85 7.21 18.85
CA ASN A 96 16.24 7.32 19.25
C ASN A 96 16.46 7.21 20.78
N SER A 97 15.37 7.10 21.57
CA SER A 97 15.43 6.87 23.02
C SER A 97 15.92 5.47 23.43
N GLU A 98 16.28 4.61 22.47
CA GLU A 98 16.77 3.24 22.69
C GLU A 98 15.75 2.34 23.43
N SER A 99 14.50 2.75 23.45
CA SER A 99 13.41 2.08 24.12
C SER A 99 12.48 1.43 23.11
N TRP A 100 12.03 0.20 23.36
CA TRP A 100 11.03 -0.47 22.55
C TRP A 100 9.72 0.35 22.42
N ILE A 101 9.30 0.99 23.52
CA ILE A 101 8.13 1.89 23.50
C ILE A 101 8.40 3.09 22.60
N GLY A 102 9.63 3.63 22.60
CA GLY A 102 10.06 4.68 21.68
C GLY A 102 9.90 4.29 20.23
N TRP A 103 10.25 3.06 19.86
CA TRP A 103 10.04 2.52 18.51
C TRP A 103 8.56 2.34 18.16
N ILE A 104 7.73 1.85 19.09
CA ILE A 104 6.27 1.76 18.90
C ILE A 104 5.68 3.14 18.61
N ILE A 105 6.03 4.15 19.42
CA ILE A 105 5.50 5.49 19.27
C ILE A 105 6.09 6.16 18.02
N GLY A 106 7.42 6.19 17.90
CA GLY A 106 8.11 6.92 16.85
C GLY A 106 7.89 6.35 15.46
N TYR A 107 8.22 5.08 15.28
CA TYR A 107 8.03 4.40 14.01
C TYR A 107 6.57 3.94 13.82
N GLY A 108 6.02 3.25 14.82
CA GLY A 108 4.69 2.66 14.70
C GLY A 108 3.59 3.70 14.57
N ILE A 109 3.57 4.72 15.41
CA ILE A 109 2.49 5.74 15.40
C ILE A 109 2.86 6.88 14.46
N PHE A 110 3.93 7.63 14.73
CA PHE A 110 4.22 8.86 13.95
C PHE A 110 4.57 8.58 12.50
N PHE A 111 5.50 7.67 12.23
CA PHE A 111 5.87 7.36 10.86
C PHE A 111 4.78 6.57 10.14
N GLY A 112 4.14 5.58 10.80
CA GLY A 112 3.02 4.85 10.23
C GLY A 112 1.86 5.78 9.84
N PHE A 113 1.47 6.71 10.72
CA PHE A 113 0.42 7.68 10.42
C PHE A 113 0.81 8.62 9.28
N SER A 114 2.04 9.12 9.28
CA SER A 114 2.58 9.93 8.17
C SER A 114 2.52 9.18 6.84
N SER A 115 2.92 7.91 6.83
CA SER A 115 2.90 7.07 5.64
C SER A 115 1.49 6.93 5.06
N GLY A 116 0.51 6.60 5.89
CA GLY A 116 -0.88 6.48 5.46
C GLY A 116 -1.48 7.82 5.01
N LEU A 117 -1.18 8.91 5.72
CA LEU A 117 -1.64 10.25 5.37
C LEU A 117 -1.09 10.68 4.00
N GLY A 118 0.21 10.45 3.75
CA GLY A 118 0.86 10.78 2.48
C GLY A 118 0.34 9.96 1.32
N TYR A 119 0.12 8.66 1.52
CA TYR A 119 -0.48 7.78 0.51
C TYR A 119 -1.91 8.21 0.17
N GLY A 120 -2.77 8.34 1.17
CA GLY A 120 -4.17 8.72 0.97
C GLY A 120 -4.35 10.13 0.39
N LEU A 121 -3.55 11.10 0.86
CA LEU A 121 -3.55 12.47 0.33
C LEU A 121 -3.14 12.50 -1.14
N SER A 122 -2.10 11.75 -1.52
CA SER A 122 -1.63 11.70 -2.91
C SER A 122 -2.68 11.09 -3.84
N LEU A 123 -3.35 10.01 -3.41
CA LEU A 123 -4.48 9.44 -4.16
C LEU A 123 -5.62 10.45 -4.33
N TYR A 124 -5.97 11.18 -3.26
CA TYR A 124 -7.01 12.21 -3.30
C TYR A 124 -6.65 13.35 -4.24
N ILE A 125 -5.45 13.92 -4.12
CA ILE A 125 -5.00 15.03 -4.98
C ILE A 125 -5.00 14.60 -6.45
N VAL A 126 -4.37 13.46 -6.77
CA VAL A 126 -4.26 12.97 -8.15
C VAL A 126 -5.64 12.67 -8.73
N SER A 127 -6.57 12.09 -7.95
CA SER A 127 -7.94 11.84 -8.41
C SER A 127 -8.73 13.13 -8.69
N SER A 128 -8.37 14.22 -8.00
CA SER A 128 -9.05 15.51 -8.17
C SER A 128 -8.61 16.28 -9.42
N VAL A 129 -7.35 16.12 -9.85
CA VAL A 129 -6.76 16.88 -10.96
C VAL A 129 -6.65 16.09 -12.26
N THR A 130 -6.81 14.75 -12.21
CA THR A 130 -6.64 13.89 -13.38
C THR A 130 -7.99 13.65 -14.09
N GLU A 131 -7.96 13.64 -15.41
CA GLU A 131 -9.11 13.28 -16.25
C GLU A 131 -9.48 11.81 -16.05
N ASN A 132 -10.77 11.49 -16.18
CA ASN A 132 -11.26 10.12 -15.94
C ASN A 132 -10.60 9.08 -16.86
N GLU A 133 -10.23 9.48 -18.08
CA GLU A 133 -9.61 8.62 -19.09
C GLU A 133 -8.17 8.18 -18.74
N LYS A 134 -7.49 8.93 -17.87
CA LYS A 134 -6.10 8.67 -17.43
C LYS A 134 -5.99 8.42 -15.93
N LEU A 135 -7.13 8.34 -15.25
CA LEU A 135 -7.18 8.27 -13.80
C LEU A 135 -6.56 6.97 -13.26
N GLY A 136 -6.85 5.85 -13.92
CA GLY A 136 -6.31 4.55 -13.53
C GLY A 136 -4.79 4.52 -13.63
N PHE A 137 -4.23 4.99 -14.74
CA PHE A 137 -2.78 5.05 -14.93
C PHE A 137 -2.11 5.97 -13.90
N ALA A 138 -2.68 7.15 -13.65
CA ALA A 138 -2.12 8.10 -12.67
C ALA A 138 -2.14 7.54 -11.23
N LEU A 139 -3.24 6.92 -10.81
CA LEU A 139 -3.35 6.28 -9.49
C LEU A 139 -2.49 5.01 -9.40
N GLY A 140 -2.34 4.28 -10.50
CA GLY A 140 -1.40 3.17 -10.62
C GLY A 140 0.05 3.60 -10.41
N LEU A 141 0.47 4.74 -10.98
CA LEU A 141 1.79 5.32 -10.75
C LEU A 141 2.00 5.70 -9.28
N VAL A 142 1.01 6.31 -8.63
CA VAL A 142 1.06 6.66 -7.19
C VAL A 142 1.26 5.41 -6.34
N THR A 143 0.50 4.35 -6.60
CA THR A 143 0.61 3.08 -5.87
C THR A 143 1.95 2.38 -6.14
N ALA A 144 2.41 2.39 -7.39
CA ALA A 144 3.70 1.82 -7.75
C ALA A 144 4.87 2.58 -7.12
N SER A 145 4.80 3.91 -7.08
CA SER A 145 5.82 4.73 -6.44
C SER A 145 5.99 4.37 -4.96
N TYR A 146 4.88 4.08 -4.26
CA TYR A 146 4.91 3.56 -2.90
C TYR A 146 5.67 2.23 -2.79
N ALA A 147 5.42 1.28 -3.70
CA ALA A 147 6.14 0.00 -3.72
C ALA A 147 7.63 0.18 -4.05
N PHE A 148 7.97 1.04 -5.02
CA PHE A 148 9.38 1.32 -5.38
C PHE A 148 10.15 1.99 -4.25
N GLY A 149 9.50 2.85 -3.44
CA GLY A 149 10.10 3.42 -2.24
C GLY A 149 10.55 2.34 -1.26
N ALA A 150 9.70 1.35 -1.01
CA ALA A 150 10.05 0.20 -0.17
C ALA A 150 11.30 -0.52 -0.67
N VAL A 151 11.40 -0.79 -1.98
CA VAL A 151 12.56 -1.48 -2.58
C VAL A 151 13.82 -0.65 -2.42
N ILE A 152 13.80 0.60 -2.83
CA ILE A 152 14.99 1.46 -2.81
C ILE A 152 15.50 1.68 -1.38
N PHE A 153 14.61 1.92 -0.42
CA PHE A 153 15.03 2.11 0.97
C PHE A 153 15.43 0.79 1.66
N SER A 154 14.92 -0.35 1.23
CA SER A 154 15.42 -1.66 1.69
C SER A 154 16.87 -1.93 1.25
N MET A 155 17.33 -1.28 0.19
CA MET A 155 18.74 -1.33 -0.24
C MET A 155 19.56 -0.20 0.39
N LEU A 156 18.96 0.98 0.55
CA LEU A 156 19.65 2.16 1.07
C LEU A 156 19.96 2.03 2.58
N TYR A 157 19.03 1.53 3.38
CA TYR A 157 19.25 1.39 4.83
C TYR A 157 20.43 0.49 5.18
N PRO A 158 20.58 -0.75 4.67
CA PRO A 158 21.77 -1.55 4.93
C PRO A 158 23.07 -0.84 4.52
N PHE A 159 23.09 -0.19 3.35
CA PHE A 159 24.24 0.60 2.91
C PHE A 159 24.60 1.72 3.90
N LEU A 160 23.61 2.46 4.40
CA LEU A 160 23.84 3.51 5.39
C LEU A 160 24.30 2.93 6.74
N PHE A 161 23.76 1.77 7.16
CA PHE A 161 24.13 1.14 8.42
C PHE A 161 25.56 0.60 8.40
N ASP A 162 26.00 0.06 7.27
CA ASP A 162 27.36 -0.45 7.09
C ASP A 162 28.40 0.69 7.14
N HIS A 163 28.06 1.90 6.66
CA HIS A 163 29.00 3.02 6.57
C HIS A 163 28.94 3.98 7.77
N LEU A 164 27.74 4.17 8.35
CA LEU A 164 27.51 5.18 9.40
C LEU A 164 27.17 4.57 10.76
N GLY A 165 26.95 3.25 10.81
CA GLY A 165 26.33 2.59 11.94
C GLY A 165 24.80 2.75 11.94
N PHE A 166 24.12 1.96 12.77
CA PHE A 166 22.64 1.89 12.76
C PHE A 166 21.98 3.24 13.07
N LYS A 167 22.42 3.90 14.16
CA LYS A 167 21.82 5.14 14.65
C LYS A 167 21.91 6.28 13.64
N ASP A 168 23.13 6.57 13.20
CA ASP A 168 23.38 7.68 12.27
C ASP A 168 22.88 7.37 10.85
N GLY A 169 22.94 6.10 10.42
CA GLY A 169 22.39 5.64 9.17
C GLY A 169 20.87 5.77 9.13
N TYR A 170 20.17 5.45 10.23
CA TYR A 170 18.72 5.63 10.33
C TYR A 170 18.34 7.11 10.31
N ILE A 171 19.07 7.97 11.06
CA ILE A 171 18.90 9.43 11.03
C ILE A 171 19.08 9.96 9.59
N CYS A 172 20.17 9.57 8.94
CA CYS A 172 20.47 9.99 7.57
C CYS A 172 19.36 9.58 6.59
N GLY A 173 18.90 8.34 6.67
CA GLY A 173 17.81 7.83 5.82
C GLY A 173 16.50 8.60 6.01
N LEU A 174 16.12 8.94 7.25
CA LEU A 174 14.91 9.73 7.51
C LEU A 174 15.05 11.20 7.10
N LEU A 175 16.24 11.78 7.22
CA LEU A 175 16.50 13.14 6.72
C LEU A 175 16.42 13.19 5.19
N ILE A 176 16.97 12.20 4.48
CA ILE A 176 16.82 12.06 3.03
C ILE A 176 15.35 11.96 2.67
N LEU A 177 14.59 11.08 3.33
CA LEU A 177 13.16 10.90 3.12
C LEU A 177 12.39 12.22 3.31
N SER A 178 12.59 12.89 4.44
CA SER A 178 11.90 14.14 4.75
C SER A 178 12.27 15.25 3.75
N SER A 179 13.53 15.31 3.32
CA SER A 179 13.99 16.27 2.30
C SER A 179 13.30 16.06 0.96
N ILE A 180 13.12 14.81 0.53
CA ILE A 180 12.38 14.48 -0.69
C ILE A 180 10.91 14.89 -0.57
N VAL A 181 10.27 14.68 0.59
CA VAL A 181 8.89 15.12 0.82
C VAL A 181 8.79 16.65 0.80
N PHE A 182 9.79 17.38 1.33
CA PHE A 182 9.84 18.84 1.22
C PHE A 182 10.00 19.31 -0.24
N ILE A 183 10.78 18.59 -1.07
CA ILE A 183 10.81 18.85 -2.52
C ILE A 183 9.40 18.66 -3.12
N GLY A 184 8.69 17.62 -2.72
CA GLY A 184 7.29 17.40 -3.09
C GLY A 184 6.40 18.58 -2.68
N LEU A 185 6.58 19.13 -1.48
CA LEU A 185 5.85 20.32 -1.01
C LEU A 185 6.11 21.54 -1.90
N VAL A 186 7.36 21.78 -2.27
CA VAL A 186 7.75 22.89 -3.16
C VAL A 186 7.12 22.71 -4.54
N LEU A 187 7.19 21.51 -5.12
CA LEU A 187 6.58 21.21 -6.42
C LEU A 187 5.07 21.42 -6.39
N PHE A 188 4.39 20.90 -5.35
CA PHE A 188 2.95 21.09 -5.19
C PHE A 188 2.59 22.58 -5.04
N SER A 189 3.32 23.32 -4.22
CA SER A 189 3.10 24.76 -4.01
C SER A 189 3.33 25.58 -5.29
N THR A 190 4.31 25.19 -6.10
CA THR A 190 4.62 25.85 -7.39
C THR A 190 3.55 25.58 -8.44
N SER A 191 2.82 24.46 -8.34
CA SER A 191 1.73 24.13 -9.27
C SER A 191 0.56 25.10 -9.19
N ARG A 192 0.42 25.84 -8.07
CA ARG A 192 -0.68 26.79 -7.79
C ARG A 192 -2.08 26.18 -7.87
N VAL A 193 -2.19 24.88 -7.95
CA VAL A 193 -3.47 24.16 -7.97
C VAL A 193 -4.18 24.36 -6.63
N LYS A 194 -5.37 24.88 -6.69
CA LYS A 194 -6.29 24.98 -5.53
C LYS A 194 -7.28 23.83 -5.62
N LEU A 195 -7.23 22.94 -4.65
CA LEU A 195 -8.30 21.94 -4.51
C LEU A 195 -9.52 22.63 -3.93
N ILE A 196 -10.65 22.51 -4.61
CA ILE A 196 -11.92 23.07 -4.13
C ILE A 196 -12.33 22.25 -2.90
N GLN A 197 -12.18 22.85 -1.73
CA GLN A 197 -12.78 22.33 -0.51
C GLN A 197 -14.29 22.61 -0.58
N GLU A 198 -15.07 21.69 -1.14
CA GLU A 198 -16.51 21.84 -1.11
C GLU A 198 -17.02 21.82 0.33
N SER A 199 -17.69 22.92 0.70
CA SER A 199 -18.42 23.04 1.95
C SER A 199 -19.49 21.94 2.03
N SER A 200 -19.54 21.27 3.15
CA SER A 200 -20.23 20.03 3.50
C SER A 200 -21.78 20.09 3.47
N THR A 201 -22.42 20.98 2.72
CA THR A 201 -23.87 21.18 2.77
C THR A 201 -24.66 20.59 1.60
N SER A 202 -24.03 20.01 0.59
CA SER A 202 -24.78 19.39 -0.49
C SER A 202 -24.30 18.00 -0.82
N GLN A 203 -25.15 17.03 -0.50
CA GLN A 203 -25.11 15.62 -0.90
C GLN A 203 -24.14 14.72 -0.09
N GLN A 204 -24.45 14.53 1.17
CA GLN A 204 -24.37 13.20 1.73
C GLN A 204 -25.48 12.36 1.03
N LYS A 205 -25.27 12.01 -0.25
CA LYS A 205 -26.05 10.94 -0.86
C LYS A 205 -25.85 9.75 0.04
N ASP A 206 -26.94 9.22 0.57
CA ASP A 206 -26.96 7.97 1.30
C ASP A 206 -26.29 6.90 0.41
N PHE A 207 -24.98 6.76 0.58
CA PHE A 207 -24.26 5.70 -0.09
C PHE A 207 -24.79 4.41 0.50
N ASN A 208 -25.38 3.59 -0.33
CA ASN A 208 -25.91 2.31 0.07
C ASN A 208 -24.77 1.52 0.75
N GLU A 209 -24.86 1.37 2.08
CA GLU A 209 -23.89 0.67 2.91
C GLU A 209 -23.60 -0.74 2.37
N VAL A 210 -24.57 -1.38 1.72
CA VAL A 210 -24.41 -2.66 1.03
C VAL A 210 -23.39 -2.58 -0.12
N LYS A 211 -23.31 -1.45 -0.84
CA LYS A 211 -22.31 -1.25 -1.89
C LYS A 211 -20.91 -1.09 -1.30
N ILE A 212 -20.78 -0.33 -0.20
CA ILE A 212 -19.52 -0.17 0.51
C ILE A 212 -19.05 -1.51 1.06
N LEU A 213 -19.95 -2.29 1.68
CA LEU A 213 -19.62 -3.62 2.20
C LEU A 213 -19.16 -4.57 1.09
N LYS A 214 -19.79 -4.56 -0.08
CA LYS A 214 -19.33 -5.37 -1.22
C LYS A 214 -17.95 -4.96 -1.72
N LEU A 215 -17.67 -3.65 -1.81
CA LEU A 215 -16.34 -3.15 -2.15
C LEU A 215 -15.31 -3.58 -1.10
N TRP A 216 -15.66 -3.46 0.17
CA TRP A 216 -14.82 -3.86 1.28
C TRP A 216 -14.50 -5.36 1.25
N LEU A 217 -15.51 -6.21 1.11
CA LEU A 217 -15.36 -7.66 1.02
C LEU A 217 -14.54 -8.06 -0.22
N GLY A 218 -14.86 -7.47 -1.38
CA GLY A 218 -14.10 -7.74 -2.61
C GLY A 218 -12.63 -7.35 -2.49
N TYR A 219 -12.32 -6.24 -1.79
CA TYR A 219 -10.96 -5.82 -1.55
C TYR A 219 -10.26 -6.74 -0.54
N PHE A 220 -10.89 -7.01 0.60
CA PHE A 220 -10.39 -7.92 1.62
C PHE A 220 -9.98 -9.27 1.04
N LEU A 221 -10.90 -9.90 0.32
CA LEU A 221 -10.67 -11.22 -0.28
C LEU A 221 -9.67 -11.16 -1.45
N GLY A 222 -9.69 -10.07 -2.23
CA GLY A 222 -8.80 -9.89 -3.38
C GLY A 222 -7.32 -9.71 -3.01
N VAL A 223 -7.04 -9.09 -1.85
CA VAL A 223 -5.66 -8.88 -1.37
C VAL A 223 -5.17 -9.98 -0.43
N PHE A 224 -6.06 -10.84 0.06
CA PHE A 224 -5.77 -11.84 1.09
C PHE A 224 -4.63 -12.78 0.69
N ALA A 225 -4.69 -13.31 -0.53
CA ALA A 225 -3.68 -14.23 -1.06
C ALA A 225 -2.29 -13.61 -1.13
N GLY A 226 -2.19 -12.40 -1.68
CA GLY A 226 -0.93 -11.69 -1.79
C GLY A 226 -0.31 -11.39 -0.43
N LEU A 227 -1.11 -10.94 0.54
CA LEU A 227 -0.64 -10.63 1.90
C LEU A 227 -0.18 -11.89 2.65
N MET A 228 -0.88 -13.02 2.47
CA MET A 228 -0.46 -14.30 3.02
C MET A 228 0.89 -14.74 2.43
N ILE A 229 1.00 -14.74 1.11
CA ILE A 229 2.22 -15.14 0.38
C ILE A 229 3.41 -14.22 0.73
N ILE A 230 3.21 -12.90 0.74
CA ILE A 230 4.26 -11.94 1.08
C ILE A 230 4.72 -12.12 2.53
N GLY A 231 3.78 -12.36 3.45
CA GLY A 231 4.08 -12.57 4.87
C GLY A 231 4.84 -13.86 5.16
N HIS A 232 4.67 -14.89 4.34
CA HIS A 232 5.30 -16.21 4.53
C HIS A 232 6.25 -16.62 3.39
N ALA A 233 6.68 -15.69 2.54
CA ALA A 233 7.54 -15.98 1.39
C ALA A 233 8.83 -16.71 1.78
N VAL A 234 9.54 -16.23 2.81
CA VAL A 234 10.81 -16.85 3.27
C VAL A 234 10.58 -18.27 3.78
N PRO A 235 9.67 -18.54 4.72
CA PRO A 235 9.42 -19.91 5.18
C PRO A 235 8.93 -20.84 4.06
N ILE A 236 8.09 -20.37 3.13
CA ILE A 236 7.65 -21.16 1.99
C ILE A 236 8.84 -21.52 1.08
N ILE A 237 9.70 -20.57 0.73
CA ILE A 237 10.89 -20.82 -0.10
C ILE A 237 11.85 -21.78 0.61
N SER A 238 12.06 -21.61 1.92
CA SER A 238 12.92 -22.49 2.71
C SER A 238 12.40 -23.92 2.79
N SER A 239 11.06 -24.13 2.87
CA SER A 239 10.46 -25.47 2.88
C SER A 239 10.69 -26.25 1.57
N PHE A 240 10.97 -25.53 0.46
CA PHE A 240 11.35 -26.10 -0.84
C PHE A 240 12.88 -26.16 -1.05
N GLY A 241 13.68 -25.96 0.01
CA GLY A 241 15.15 -26.03 -0.06
C GLY A 241 15.81 -24.75 -0.61
N GLY A 242 15.08 -23.63 -0.67
CA GLY A 242 15.65 -22.35 -1.10
C GLY A 242 16.60 -21.75 -0.07
N SER A 243 17.68 -21.12 -0.56
CA SER A 243 18.65 -20.41 0.28
C SER A 243 18.13 -19.04 0.72
N THR A 244 18.81 -18.43 1.70
CA THR A 244 18.55 -17.04 2.11
C THR A 244 18.69 -16.07 0.95
N SER A 245 19.71 -16.24 0.09
CA SER A 245 19.90 -15.43 -1.11
C SER A 245 18.73 -15.56 -2.08
N THR A 246 18.22 -16.78 -2.28
CA THR A 246 17.01 -17.04 -3.10
C THR A 246 15.79 -16.31 -2.54
N SER A 247 15.62 -16.33 -1.23
CA SER A 247 14.49 -15.64 -0.55
C SER A 247 14.58 -14.12 -0.71
N ILE A 248 15.75 -13.53 -0.55
CA ILE A 248 15.97 -12.07 -0.74
C ILE A 248 15.65 -11.68 -2.18
N THR A 249 16.18 -12.43 -3.15
CA THR A 249 15.91 -12.18 -4.58
C THR A 249 14.42 -12.28 -4.89
N ALA A 250 13.74 -13.30 -4.39
CA ALA A 250 12.31 -13.48 -4.58
C ALA A 250 11.50 -12.31 -4.01
N ILE A 251 11.75 -11.87 -2.78
CA ILE A 251 11.05 -10.74 -2.15
C ILE A 251 11.27 -9.46 -2.94
N THR A 252 12.49 -9.22 -3.41
CA THR A 252 12.80 -8.07 -4.26
C THR A 252 12.00 -8.10 -5.55
N LEU A 253 11.96 -9.24 -6.25
CA LEU A 253 11.18 -9.42 -7.47
C LEU A 253 9.67 -9.32 -7.23
N MET A 254 9.17 -9.86 -6.11
CA MET A 254 7.77 -9.75 -5.69
C MET A 254 7.35 -8.27 -5.52
N THR A 255 8.19 -7.48 -4.88
CA THR A 255 7.91 -6.05 -4.63
C THR A 255 7.99 -5.22 -5.91
N LEU A 256 9.02 -5.44 -6.72
CA LEU A 256 9.16 -4.80 -8.03
C LEU A 256 8.00 -5.18 -8.97
N GLY A 257 7.67 -6.47 -9.03
CA GLY A 257 6.55 -6.99 -9.81
C GLY A 257 5.22 -6.37 -9.38
N SER A 258 5.00 -6.21 -8.07
CA SER A 258 3.81 -5.55 -7.51
C SER A 258 3.69 -4.09 -8.00
N GLY A 259 4.78 -3.33 -7.97
CA GLY A 259 4.79 -1.94 -8.46
C GLY A 259 4.52 -1.86 -9.97
N ILE A 260 5.22 -2.66 -10.78
CA ILE A 260 5.05 -2.68 -12.24
C ILE A 260 3.63 -3.12 -12.63
N ALA A 261 3.12 -4.17 -12.00
CA ALA A 261 1.76 -4.65 -12.23
C ALA A 261 0.70 -3.62 -11.84
N GLY A 262 0.95 -2.82 -10.81
CA GLY A 262 0.08 -1.70 -10.42
C GLY A 262 -0.05 -0.65 -11.51
N ILE A 263 1.05 -0.24 -12.15
CA ILE A 263 1.04 0.71 -13.28
C ILE A 263 0.25 0.12 -14.46
N TYR A 264 0.56 -1.14 -14.81
CA TYR A 264 -0.08 -1.80 -15.94
C TYR A 264 -1.58 -2.02 -15.70
N ALA A 265 -1.97 -2.39 -14.48
CA ALA A 265 -3.36 -2.53 -14.08
C ALA A 265 -4.12 -1.19 -14.17
N GLY A 266 -3.51 -0.08 -13.76
CA GLY A 266 -4.07 1.25 -13.91
C GLY A 266 -4.33 1.60 -15.38
N TRP A 267 -3.38 1.33 -16.28
CA TRP A 267 -3.56 1.51 -17.71
C TRP A 267 -4.66 0.61 -18.31
N LEU A 268 -4.76 -0.64 -17.86
CA LEU A 268 -5.85 -1.54 -18.27
C LEU A 268 -7.22 -1.03 -17.85
N VAL A 269 -7.31 -0.44 -16.66
CA VAL A 269 -8.56 0.14 -16.14
C VAL A 269 -9.02 1.31 -17.01
N ASP A 270 -8.10 2.19 -17.40
CA ASP A 270 -8.44 3.32 -18.28
C ASP A 270 -8.98 2.86 -19.65
N ARG A 271 -8.48 1.70 -20.15
CA ARG A 271 -8.85 1.18 -21.46
C ARG A 271 -10.09 0.28 -21.46
N PHE A 272 -10.29 -0.52 -20.41
CA PHE A 272 -11.30 -1.59 -20.37
C PHE A 272 -12.30 -1.43 -19.21
N GLY A 273 -12.20 -0.34 -18.44
CA GLY A 273 -12.96 -0.15 -17.19
C GLY A 273 -12.43 -1.03 -16.05
N CYS A 274 -12.92 -0.79 -14.82
CA CYS A 274 -12.35 -1.45 -13.64
C CYS A 274 -12.70 -2.94 -13.52
N LYS A 275 -13.92 -3.34 -13.91
CA LYS A 275 -14.44 -4.69 -13.63
C LYS A 275 -13.70 -5.79 -14.39
N ARG A 276 -13.46 -5.59 -15.69
CA ARG A 276 -12.82 -6.61 -16.54
C ARG A 276 -11.38 -6.88 -16.10
N PRO A 277 -10.49 -5.87 -15.97
CA PRO A 277 -9.14 -6.11 -15.46
C PRO A 277 -9.12 -6.76 -14.08
N LEU A 278 -9.97 -6.30 -13.15
CA LEU A 278 -10.02 -6.86 -11.80
C LEU A 278 -10.41 -8.34 -11.80
N LEU A 279 -11.43 -8.74 -12.56
CA LEU A 279 -11.83 -10.16 -12.70
C LEU A 279 -10.73 -10.99 -13.36
N THR A 280 -10.08 -10.48 -14.42
CA THR A 280 -8.98 -11.18 -15.08
C THR A 280 -7.80 -11.40 -14.12
N ILE A 281 -7.43 -10.38 -13.36
CA ILE A 281 -6.36 -10.45 -12.36
C ILE A 281 -6.70 -11.50 -11.29
N LEU A 282 -7.94 -11.51 -10.77
CA LEU A 282 -8.36 -12.49 -9.77
C LEU A 282 -8.41 -13.92 -10.33
N LEU A 283 -8.82 -14.11 -11.58
CA LEU A 283 -8.80 -15.41 -12.26
C LEU A 283 -7.37 -15.94 -12.42
N ILE A 284 -6.44 -15.11 -12.90
CA ILE A 284 -5.03 -15.48 -13.04
C ILE A 284 -4.44 -15.78 -11.66
N ASN A 285 -4.76 -14.97 -10.64
CA ASN A 285 -4.30 -15.18 -9.27
C ASN A 285 -4.78 -16.52 -8.71
N THR A 286 -6.06 -16.86 -8.91
CA THR A 286 -6.64 -18.14 -8.49
C THR A 286 -5.96 -19.32 -9.20
N GLY A 287 -5.69 -19.20 -10.51
CA GLY A 287 -4.93 -20.19 -11.26
C GLY A 287 -3.49 -20.34 -10.76
N ALA A 288 -2.82 -19.25 -10.41
CA ALA A 288 -1.48 -19.27 -9.84
C ALA A 288 -1.45 -19.95 -8.45
N ILE A 289 -2.45 -19.70 -7.59
CA ILE A 289 -2.59 -20.36 -6.29
C ILE A 289 -2.88 -21.86 -6.47
N LEU A 290 -3.73 -22.22 -7.41
CA LEU A 290 -4.00 -23.61 -7.74
C LEU A 290 -2.71 -24.32 -8.25
N ALA A 291 -1.94 -23.70 -9.13
CA ALA A 291 -0.66 -24.22 -9.56
C ALA A 291 0.33 -24.34 -8.38
N LEU A 292 0.33 -23.38 -7.44
CA LEU A 292 1.13 -23.41 -6.23
C LEU A 292 0.80 -24.62 -5.32
N SER A 293 -0.47 -25.04 -5.27
CA SER A 293 -0.92 -26.15 -4.41
C SER A 293 -0.45 -27.55 -4.88
N ILE A 294 -0.04 -27.68 -6.13
CA ILE A 294 0.31 -29.00 -6.72
C ILE A 294 1.77 -29.10 -7.16
N MET A 295 2.56 -28.05 -6.95
CA MET A 295 3.91 -27.99 -7.47
C MET A 295 4.97 -28.52 -6.50
N THR A 296 6.07 -29.00 -7.06
CA THR A 296 7.22 -29.54 -6.31
C THR A 296 8.56 -28.87 -6.69
N ASN A 297 8.55 -28.03 -7.75
CA ASN A 297 9.78 -27.44 -8.30
C ASN A 297 9.98 -26.02 -7.78
N ILE A 298 11.16 -25.75 -7.19
CA ILE A 298 11.50 -24.44 -6.60
C ILE A 298 11.49 -23.29 -7.62
N SER A 299 11.96 -23.52 -8.86
CA SER A 299 12.00 -22.45 -9.87
C SER A 299 10.58 -21.99 -10.24
N LEU A 300 9.66 -22.94 -10.40
CA LEU A 300 8.27 -22.65 -10.65
C LEU A 300 7.60 -22.02 -9.42
N LEU A 301 7.94 -22.46 -8.19
CA LEU A 301 7.53 -21.81 -6.95
C LEU A 301 7.85 -20.31 -6.98
N LEU A 302 9.09 -19.95 -7.26
CA LEU A 302 9.53 -18.55 -7.27
C LEU A 302 8.75 -17.72 -8.29
N ILE A 303 8.53 -18.26 -9.49
CA ILE A 303 7.72 -17.60 -10.54
C ILE A 303 6.29 -17.35 -10.05
N LEU A 304 5.67 -18.36 -9.42
CA LEU A 304 4.30 -18.24 -8.93
C LEU A 304 4.18 -17.25 -7.75
N LEU A 305 5.15 -17.24 -6.83
CA LEU A 305 5.17 -16.28 -5.73
C LEU A 305 5.29 -14.84 -6.25
N VAL A 306 6.19 -14.60 -7.22
CA VAL A 306 6.35 -13.29 -7.87
C VAL A 306 5.07 -12.90 -8.61
N LEU A 307 4.44 -13.83 -9.32
CA LEU A 307 3.19 -13.58 -10.03
C LEU A 307 2.05 -13.20 -9.07
N ILE A 308 1.85 -13.97 -7.99
CA ILE A 308 0.80 -13.71 -7.00
C ILE A 308 1.01 -12.35 -6.33
N ALA A 309 2.25 -12.01 -5.96
CA ALA A 309 2.59 -10.71 -5.40
C ALA A 309 2.38 -9.56 -6.41
N SER A 310 2.70 -9.79 -7.68
CA SER A 310 2.44 -8.81 -8.75
C SER A 310 0.94 -8.55 -8.93
N LEU A 311 0.14 -9.60 -8.96
CA LEU A 311 -1.32 -9.49 -9.08
C LEU A 311 -1.96 -8.82 -7.86
N TYR A 312 -1.42 -9.04 -6.66
CA TYR A 312 -1.78 -8.28 -5.45
C TYR A 312 -1.57 -6.77 -5.62
N GLY A 313 -0.41 -6.36 -6.14
CA GLY A 313 -0.14 -4.95 -6.42
C GLY A 313 -1.10 -4.36 -7.44
N ALA A 314 -1.46 -5.14 -8.47
CA ALA A 314 -2.46 -4.77 -9.45
C ALA A 314 -3.85 -4.54 -8.82
N VAL A 315 -4.29 -5.41 -7.90
CA VAL A 315 -5.56 -5.24 -7.16
C VAL A 315 -5.54 -3.94 -6.37
N ILE A 316 -4.47 -3.66 -5.61
CA ILE A 316 -4.34 -2.43 -4.82
C ILE A 316 -4.46 -1.19 -5.71
N ALA A 317 -3.83 -1.19 -6.88
CA ALA A 317 -3.84 -0.05 -7.80
C ALA A 317 -5.22 0.21 -8.44
N ILE A 318 -6.02 -0.83 -8.65
CA ILE A 318 -7.37 -0.71 -9.24
C ILE A 318 -8.37 -0.09 -8.26
N TYR A 319 -8.29 -0.42 -6.97
CA TYR A 319 -9.34 -0.07 -6.01
C TYR A 319 -9.56 1.44 -5.81
N PRO A 320 -8.54 2.30 -5.73
CA PRO A 320 -8.74 3.76 -5.66
C PRO A 320 -9.50 4.29 -6.87
N THR A 321 -9.14 3.80 -8.08
CA THR A 321 -9.82 4.19 -9.33
C THR A 321 -11.25 3.67 -9.37
N LEU A 322 -11.49 2.43 -8.96
CA LEU A 322 -12.81 1.83 -8.87
C LEU A 322 -13.73 2.64 -7.94
N VAL A 323 -13.25 2.99 -6.76
CA VAL A 323 -14.00 3.82 -5.81
C VAL A 323 -14.28 5.20 -6.41
N SER A 324 -13.27 5.85 -7.00
CA SER A 324 -13.42 7.17 -7.62
C SER A 324 -14.46 7.18 -8.75
N HIS A 325 -14.49 6.14 -9.59
CA HIS A 325 -15.49 6.01 -10.66
C HIS A 325 -16.93 5.80 -10.12
N ILE A 326 -17.07 5.09 -8.98
CA ILE A 326 -18.39 4.81 -8.40
C ILE A 326 -18.97 6.05 -7.69
N VAL A 327 -18.12 6.81 -6.97
CA VAL A 327 -18.58 7.86 -6.05
C VAL A 327 -18.24 9.28 -6.52
N GLY A 328 -17.38 9.39 -7.54
CA GLY A 328 -16.80 10.67 -7.97
C GLY A 328 -15.63 11.11 -7.09
N SER A 329 -14.82 12.05 -7.60
CA SER A 329 -13.61 12.54 -6.94
C SER A 329 -13.88 13.14 -5.55
N ASN A 330 -14.98 13.83 -5.35
CA ASN A 330 -15.31 14.52 -4.11
C ASN A 330 -15.54 13.59 -2.91
N LEU A 331 -16.13 12.41 -3.15
CA LEU A 331 -16.40 11.42 -2.12
C LEU A 331 -15.39 10.29 -2.09
N SER A 332 -14.47 10.22 -3.06
CA SER A 332 -13.53 9.13 -3.22
C SER A 332 -12.66 8.92 -1.98
N ALA A 333 -12.14 9.98 -1.37
CA ALA A 333 -11.31 9.89 -0.17
C ALA A 333 -12.06 9.28 1.02
N ALA A 334 -13.32 9.70 1.25
CA ALA A 334 -14.11 9.21 2.37
C ALA A 334 -14.51 7.73 2.20
N VAL A 335 -14.95 7.36 0.99
CA VAL A 335 -15.35 5.97 0.71
C VAL A 335 -14.13 5.07 0.60
N TYR A 336 -13.05 5.52 -0.05
CA TYR A 336 -11.83 4.74 -0.14
C TYR A 336 -11.20 4.51 1.24
N GLY A 337 -11.20 5.51 2.12
CA GLY A 337 -10.74 5.34 3.49
C GLY A 337 -11.46 4.21 4.23
N ARG A 338 -12.79 4.10 4.08
CA ARG A 338 -13.56 2.97 4.63
C ARG A 338 -13.19 1.64 3.96
N VAL A 339 -13.12 1.61 2.64
CA VAL A 339 -12.78 0.40 1.87
C VAL A 339 -11.35 -0.05 2.15
N PHE A 340 -10.41 0.88 2.36
CA PHE A 340 -9.00 0.57 2.64
C PHE A 340 -8.80 -0.15 3.98
N THR A 341 -9.73 -0.03 4.94
CA THR A 341 -9.69 -0.83 6.17
C THR A 341 -9.72 -2.34 5.90
N ALA A 342 -10.27 -2.76 4.76
CA ALA A 342 -10.23 -4.15 4.28
C ALA A 342 -8.78 -4.63 4.07
N TRP A 343 -7.92 -3.79 3.50
CA TRP A 343 -6.51 -4.09 3.31
C TRP A 343 -5.79 -4.27 4.66
N GLY A 344 -5.99 -3.33 5.59
CA GLY A 344 -5.42 -3.43 6.93
C GLY A 344 -5.89 -4.69 7.68
N THR A 345 -7.18 -4.99 7.61
CA THR A 345 -7.76 -6.20 8.22
C THR A 345 -7.21 -7.48 7.59
N ALA A 346 -7.09 -7.53 6.26
CA ALA A 346 -6.49 -8.67 5.56
C ALA A 346 -5.01 -8.84 5.94
N GLY A 347 -4.26 -7.72 6.07
CA GLY A 347 -2.86 -7.72 6.49
C GLY A 347 -2.63 -8.26 7.90
N LEU A 348 -3.59 -8.08 8.80
CA LEU A 348 -3.54 -8.66 10.15
C LEU A 348 -3.96 -10.13 10.15
N ILE A 349 -5.02 -10.48 9.43
CA ILE A 349 -5.63 -11.81 9.50
C ILE A 349 -4.87 -12.83 8.65
N SER A 350 -4.50 -12.48 7.40
CA SER A 350 -4.02 -13.50 6.46
C SER A 350 -2.68 -14.13 6.86
N PRO A 351 -1.63 -13.36 7.26
CA PRO A 351 -0.38 -13.98 7.71
C PRO A 351 -0.55 -14.71 9.05
N SER A 352 -1.33 -14.14 9.99
CA SER A 352 -1.55 -14.76 11.30
C SER A 352 -2.27 -16.09 11.18
N LEU A 353 -3.28 -16.16 10.31
CA LEU A 353 -4.03 -17.40 10.05
C LEU A 353 -3.15 -18.45 9.35
N ALA A 354 -2.30 -18.04 8.43
CA ALA A 354 -1.34 -18.93 7.78
C ALA A 354 -0.31 -19.49 8.76
N GLY A 355 0.20 -18.66 9.68
CA GLY A 355 1.09 -19.09 10.75
C GLY A 355 0.44 -20.11 11.68
N TRP A 356 -0.79 -19.85 12.12
CA TRP A 356 -1.56 -20.77 12.96
C TRP A 356 -1.84 -22.12 12.26
N LEU A 357 -2.19 -22.08 10.97
CA LEU A 357 -2.39 -23.31 10.18
C LEU A 357 -1.08 -24.09 10.01
N PHE A 358 0.02 -23.40 9.83
CA PHE A 358 1.35 -24.03 9.75
C PHE A 358 1.74 -24.70 11.06
N GLU A 359 1.57 -24.06 12.21
CA GLU A 359 1.85 -24.65 13.52
C GLU A 359 1.03 -25.92 13.77
N LYS A 360 -0.22 -25.97 13.25
CA LYS A 360 -1.11 -27.12 13.41
C LYS A 360 -0.79 -28.27 12.46
N ASN A 361 -0.33 -28.00 11.23
CA ASN A 361 -0.20 -28.99 10.16
C ASN A 361 1.28 -29.26 9.78
N ASN A 362 2.23 -28.48 10.28
CA ASN A 362 3.67 -28.48 9.91
C ASN A 362 3.93 -28.30 8.39
N ASN A 363 2.98 -27.76 7.64
CA ASN A 363 3.12 -27.41 6.23
C ASN A 363 2.17 -26.26 5.86
N TYR A 364 2.31 -25.73 4.64
CA TYR A 364 1.49 -24.62 4.13
C TYR A 364 0.27 -25.07 3.31
N ASP A 365 0.03 -26.36 3.14
CA ASP A 365 -1.04 -26.89 2.27
C ASP A 365 -2.42 -26.35 2.68
N ALA A 366 -2.74 -26.41 3.98
CA ALA A 366 -4.00 -25.89 4.51
C ALA A 366 -4.16 -24.37 4.26
N SER A 367 -3.07 -23.60 4.37
CA SER A 367 -3.06 -22.16 4.10
C SER A 367 -3.28 -21.85 2.62
N ILE A 368 -2.69 -22.64 1.73
CA ILE A 368 -2.84 -22.50 0.27
C ILE A 368 -4.27 -22.86 -0.14
N ILE A 369 -4.84 -23.95 0.39
CA ILE A 369 -6.23 -24.37 0.10
C ILE A 369 -7.24 -23.33 0.59
N LEU A 370 -7.04 -22.80 1.81
CA LEU A 370 -7.86 -21.71 2.34
C LEU A 370 -7.81 -20.49 1.43
N THR A 371 -6.62 -20.11 1.02
CA THR A 371 -6.37 -18.96 0.14
C THR A 371 -7.00 -19.16 -1.23
N LEU A 372 -6.95 -20.36 -1.78
CA LEU A 372 -7.64 -20.73 -3.02
C LEU A 372 -9.16 -20.55 -2.89
N THR A 373 -9.74 -21.05 -1.81
CA THR A 373 -11.18 -20.90 -1.53
C THR A 373 -11.57 -19.43 -1.43
N ILE A 374 -10.80 -18.62 -0.69
CA ILE A 374 -11.01 -17.18 -0.54
C ILE A 374 -10.93 -16.46 -1.90
N SER A 375 -9.96 -16.83 -2.74
CA SER A 375 -9.79 -16.25 -4.07
C SER A 375 -10.97 -16.54 -5.01
N ILE A 376 -11.54 -17.75 -4.95
CA ILE A 376 -12.76 -18.10 -5.68
C ILE A 376 -13.96 -17.27 -5.21
N VAL A 377 -14.12 -17.11 -3.89
CA VAL A 377 -15.19 -16.27 -3.32
C VAL A 377 -15.00 -14.79 -3.74
N ALA A 378 -13.76 -14.30 -3.80
CA ALA A 378 -13.47 -12.95 -4.30
C ALA A 378 -13.98 -12.74 -5.74
N ILE A 379 -13.75 -13.71 -6.62
CA ILE A 379 -14.22 -13.66 -8.01
C ILE A 379 -15.76 -13.60 -8.05
N LEU A 380 -16.45 -14.44 -7.27
CA LEU A 380 -17.90 -14.48 -7.22
C LEU A 380 -18.47 -13.13 -6.72
N ILE A 381 -17.89 -12.53 -5.67
CA ILE A 381 -18.34 -11.24 -5.17
C ILE A 381 -18.16 -10.18 -6.22
N ILE A 382 -16.98 -10.06 -6.84
CA ILE A 382 -16.70 -9.04 -7.86
C ILE A 382 -17.58 -9.26 -9.11
N TRP A 383 -17.81 -10.51 -9.49
CA TRP A 383 -18.68 -10.82 -10.64
C TRP A 383 -20.12 -10.37 -10.43
N THR A 384 -20.67 -10.56 -9.21
CA THR A 384 -22.05 -10.13 -8.86
C THR A 384 -22.20 -8.63 -8.68
N MET A 385 -21.09 -7.88 -8.56
CA MET A 385 -21.15 -6.43 -8.45
C MET A 385 -21.65 -5.82 -9.77
N LYS A 386 -22.83 -5.22 -9.74
CA LYS A 386 -23.35 -4.39 -10.82
C LYS A 386 -22.80 -2.98 -10.65
N TYR A 387 -21.80 -2.62 -11.44
CA TYR A 387 -21.37 -1.23 -11.59
C TYR A 387 -22.14 -0.63 -12.75
N SER A 388 -23.02 0.31 -12.49
CA SER A 388 -23.47 1.24 -13.52
C SER A 388 -22.33 2.24 -13.68
N ILE A 389 -21.36 1.90 -14.54
CA ILE A 389 -20.53 2.93 -15.14
C ILE A 389 -21.53 3.68 -16.03
N LYS A 390 -21.79 4.95 -15.75
CA LYS A 390 -22.37 5.82 -16.77
C LYS A 390 -21.33 5.84 -17.87
N ASP A 391 -21.67 5.12 -18.96
CA ASP A 391 -20.97 5.21 -20.23
C ASP A 391 -20.86 6.65 -20.68
#